data_2a7f12a1e563b6aabaf430dd047a894f
#
_entry.id   2a7f12a1e563b6aabaf430dd047a894f
#
_cell.length_a   1.000
_cell.length_b   1.000
_cell.length_c   1.000
_cell.angle_alpha   90.00
_cell.angle_beta   90.00
_cell.angle_gamma   90.00
#
_symmetry.space_group_name_H-M   'P 1'
#
loop_
_entity.id
_entity.type
_entity.pdbx_description
1 polymer ?
#
loop_
_entity_poly.entity_id
_entity_poly.type
_entity_poly.pdbx_seq_one_letter_code
_entity_poly.pdbx_strand_id
1 'polypeptide(L)'
;MRGNHMKLDLTQFDALTFDVYGTLIDWEPTIISMFHSTADQYGVTLSDEQLLMEFDKARAVLQKQRPALLYPDVLRAAYGQFCSNYGIPENAQEREVYANSVMLWPTFADTRAAMAHLQQHFKIGLLSNIDNTSIQFSERKLGIKADVVVTAENVKAYKPDHAHFHAAFESFAALGIPKERILHVGQSLRADVIPANQLGLSNVWIKRPGRSLGSRPEDAVGAKPDLSFDTMQELALYHQAHLALA
;
A
#
# COMPACT_ATOMS: atom_id res chain seq x y z
N MET A 1 26.08 24.74 -13.27
CA MET A 1 25.72 23.63 -14.17
C MET A 1 24.44 23.03 -13.64
N ARG A 2 23.30 23.26 -14.31
CA ARG A 2 22.01 22.63 -13.95
C ARG A 2 22.10 21.20 -14.46
N GLY A 3 22.21 20.23 -13.55
CA GLY A 3 22.17 18.82 -13.90
C GLY A 3 20.85 18.53 -14.63
N ASN A 4 20.98 18.08 -15.85
CA ASN A 4 19.88 17.56 -16.66
C ASN A 4 19.49 16.21 -16.01
N HIS A 5 18.62 16.22 -14.99
CA HIS A 5 17.98 14.99 -14.53
C HIS A 5 17.14 14.52 -15.72
N MET A 6 17.66 13.55 -16.47
CA MET A 6 16.87 12.83 -17.45
C MET A 6 15.64 12.30 -16.70
N LYS A 7 14.48 12.85 -17.05
CA LYS A 7 13.20 12.37 -16.48
C LYS A 7 13.07 10.89 -16.85
N LEU A 8 12.78 10.05 -15.88
CA LEU A 8 12.61 8.62 -16.09
C LEU A 8 11.49 8.39 -17.13
N ASP A 9 11.85 7.78 -18.25
CA ASP A 9 10.90 7.47 -19.32
C ASP A 9 10.15 6.19 -18.96
N LEU A 10 8.83 6.28 -18.79
CA LEU A 10 8.02 5.13 -18.42
C LEU A 10 7.88 4.10 -19.55
N THR A 11 8.10 4.48 -20.82
CA THR A 11 7.98 3.56 -21.95
C THR A 11 9.07 2.48 -21.98
N GLN A 12 10.13 2.65 -21.18
CA GLN A 12 11.17 1.64 -21.04
C GLN A 12 10.79 0.45 -20.17
N PHE A 13 9.64 0.49 -19.45
CA PHE A 13 9.18 -0.59 -18.59
C PHE A 13 8.11 -1.43 -19.28
N ASP A 14 8.03 -2.70 -18.94
CA ASP A 14 6.99 -3.65 -19.40
C ASP A 14 5.98 -3.95 -18.29
N ALA A 15 6.37 -3.74 -17.03
CA ALA A 15 5.53 -4.01 -15.88
C ALA A 15 5.59 -2.88 -14.85
N LEU A 16 4.44 -2.64 -14.21
CA LEU A 16 4.32 -1.82 -13.01
C LEU A 16 3.91 -2.70 -11.84
N THR A 17 4.64 -2.60 -10.73
CA THR A 17 4.23 -3.20 -9.46
C THR A 17 3.71 -2.13 -8.53
N PHE A 18 2.63 -2.40 -7.81
CA PHE A 18 1.98 -1.44 -6.93
C PHE A 18 1.90 -1.93 -5.49
N ASP A 19 2.24 -1.07 -4.54
CA ASP A 19 1.59 -1.15 -3.23
C ASP A 19 0.10 -0.84 -3.37
N VAL A 20 -0.73 -1.38 -2.46
CA VAL A 20 -2.18 -1.29 -2.58
C VAL A 20 -2.79 -0.33 -1.56
N TYR A 21 -2.55 -0.58 -0.27
CA TYR A 21 -3.23 0.15 0.81
C TYR A 21 -2.46 1.40 1.23
N GLY A 22 -3.04 2.55 0.94
CA GLY A 22 -2.42 3.87 1.02
C GLY A 22 -1.97 4.39 -0.35
N THR A 23 -1.76 3.50 -1.32
CA THR A 23 -1.42 3.86 -2.71
C THR A 23 -2.65 3.88 -3.61
N LEU A 24 -3.39 2.78 -3.67
CA LEU A 24 -4.57 2.58 -4.53
C LEU A 24 -5.88 2.60 -3.75
N ILE A 25 -5.86 2.11 -2.52
CA ILE A 25 -7.00 1.99 -1.59
C ILE A 25 -6.80 2.98 -0.44
N ASP A 26 -7.83 3.79 -0.19
CA ASP A 26 -7.88 4.82 0.86
C ASP A 26 -8.44 4.23 2.17
N TRP A 27 -7.59 3.59 2.94
CA TRP A 27 -7.99 2.83 4.12
C TRP A 27 -8.14 3.67 5.40
N GLU A 28 -7.43 4.80 5.54
CA GLU A 28 -7.38 5.60 6.76
C GLU A 28 -8.75 6.07 7.23
N PRO A 29 -9.64 6.64 6.37
CA PRO A 29 -10.95 7.12 6.80
C PRO A 29 -11.84 6.02 7.39
N THR A 30 -11.77 4.79 6.85
CA THR A 30 -12.58 3.69 7.37
C THR A 30 -12.08 3.25 8.74
N ILE A 31 -10.79 3.11 8.93
CA ILE A 31 -10.20 2.77 10.24
C ILE A 31 -10.51 3.85 11.28
N ILE A 32 -10.34 5.12 10.94
CA ILE A 32 -10.68 6.24 11.83
C ILE A 32 -12.15 6.15 12.25
N SER A 33 -13.08 6.02 11.30
CA SER A 33 -14.52 5.93 11.58
C SER A 33 -14.87 4.76 12.48
N MET A 34 -14.25 3.61 12.29
CA MET A 34 -14.49 2.42 13.10
C MET A 34 -14.00 2.62 14.55
N PHE A 35 -12.79 3.13 14.74
CA PHE A 35 -12.25 3.40 16.07
C PHE A 35 -13.03 4.51 16.78
N HIS A 36 -13.47 5.56 16.08
CA HIS A 36 -14.40 6.55 16.64
C HIS A 36 -15.69 5.91 17.13
N SER A 37 -16.34 5.08 16.30
CA SER A 37 -17.56 4.39 16.68
C SER A 37 -17.41 3.60 17.99
N THR A 38 -16.28 2.88 18.14
CA THR A 38 -16.02 2.15 19.38
C THR A 38 -15.72 3.11 20.55
N ALA A 39 -14.89 4.13 20.36
CA ALA A 39 -14.52 5.09 21.40
C ALA A 39 -15.74 5.86 21.93
N ASP A 40 -16.60 6.36 21.05
CA ASP A 40 -17.77 7.17 21.38
C ASP A 40 -18.78 6.39 22.22
N GLN A 41 -18.96 5.09 21.98
CA GLN A 41 -19.86 4.24 22.76
C GLN A 41 -19.47 4.19 24.25
N TYR A 42 -18.19 4.38 24.55
CA TYR A 42 -17.64 4.33 25.91
C TYR A 42 -17.18 5.69 26.43
N GLY A 43 -17.53 6.79 25.74
CA GLY A 43 -17.21 8.15 26.17
C GLY A 43 -15.72 8.50 26.07
N VAL A 44 -14.95 7.79 25.25
CA VAL A 44 -13.54 8.05 25.01
C VAL A 44 -13.43 9.04 23.84
N THR A 45 -12.86 10.22 24.10
CA THR A 45 -12.68 11.27 23.07
C THR A 45 -11.24 11.27 22.58
N LEU A 46 -11.06 11.00 21.28
CA LEU A 46 -9.75 10.99 20.61
C LEU A 46 -9.84 11.71 19.26
N SER A 47 -8.75 12.36 18.85
CA SER A 47 -8.66 12.92 17.50
C SER A 47 -8.38 11.83 16.47
N ASP A 48 -8.66 12.11 15.19
CA ASP A 48 -8.34 11.24 14.06
C ASP A 48 -6.85 10.82 14.07
N GLU A 49 -5.96 11.77 14.34
CA GLU A 49 -4.53 11.52 14.43
C GLU A 49 -4.18 10.55 15.57
N GLN A 50 -4.79 10.71 16.75
CA GLN A 50 -4.59 9.80 17.87
C GLN A 50 -5.07 8.39 17.54
N LEU A 51 -6.23 8.24 16.90
CA LEU A 51 -6.76 6.95 16.47
C LEU A 51 -5.84 6.26 15.44
N LEU A 52 -5.40 6.99 14.44
CA LEU A 52 -4.45 6.47 13.45
C LEU A 52 -3.12 6.05 14.10
N MET A 53 -2.61 6.82 15.06
CA MET A 53 -1.38 6.50 15.78
C MET A 53 -1.52 5.24 16.63
N GLU A 54 -2.64 5.05 17.31
CA GLU A 54 -2.91 3.83 18.08
C GLU A 54 -2.95 2.60 17.15
N PHE A 55 -3.65 2.70 16.03
CA PHE A 55 -3.68 1.64 15.03
C PHE A 55 -2.30 1.33 14.46
N ASP A 56 -1.54 2.36 14.07
CA ASP A 56 -0.20 2.18 13.48
C ASP A 56 0.79 1.55 14.47
N LYS A 57 0.76 1.97 15.72
CA LYS A 57 1.59 1.36 16.78
C LYS A 57 1.28 -0.13 16.95
N ALA A 58 -0.01 -0.49 17.07
CA ALA A 58 -0.43 -1.88 17.20
C ALA A 58 0.01 -2.70 15.98
N ARG A 59 -0.30 -2.22 14.78
CA ARG A 59 0.06 -2.85 13.51
C ARG A 59 1.57 -3.05 13.37
N ALA A 60 2.38 -2.04 13.70
CA ALA A 60 3.83 -2.11 13.60
C ALA A 60 4.45 -3.20 14.49
N VAL A 61 3.86 -3.47 15.66
CA VAL A 61 4.28 -4.56 16.56
C VAL A 61 3.82 -5.91 16.04
N LEU A 62 2.54 -6.01 15.64
CA LEU A 62 1.91 -7.26 15.20
C LEU A 62 2.54 -7.81 13.92
N GLN A 63 2.87 -6.95 12.95
CA GLN A 63 3.50 -7.35 11.69
C GLN A 63 4.95 -7.84 11.85
N LYS A 64 5.58 -7.60 13.01
CA LYS A 64 6.91 -8.14 13.32
C LYS A 64 6.88 -9.54 13.94
N GLN A 65 5.71 -10.04 14.31
CA GLN A 65 5.59 -11.37 14.90
C GLN A 65 5.99 -12.46 13.90
N ARG A 66 6.51 -13.56 14.43
CA ARG A 66 6.85 -14.75 13.64
C ARG A 66 6.28 -16.00 14.33
N PRO A 67 5.56 -16.88 13.63
CA PRO A 67 5.19 -16.75 12.21
C PRO A 67 4.34 -15.50 11.96
N ALA A 68 4.38 -14.98 10.71
CA ALA A 68 3.61 -13.80 10.34
C ALA A 68 2.12 -14.07 10.51
N LEU A 69 1.43 -13.17 11.21
CA LEU A 69 -0.04 -13.22 11.35
C LEU A 69 -0.69 -12.95 9.98
N LEU A 70 -1.86 -13.52 9.75
CA LEU A 70 -2.72 -13.06 8.67
C LEU A 70 -3.27 -11.64 8.97
N TYR A 71 -3.53 -10.86 7.95
CA TYR A 71 -3.94 -9.47 8.16
C TYR A 71 -5.28 -9.32 8.91
N PRO A 72 -6.29 -10.17 8.71
CA PRO A 72 -7.47 -10.17 9.57
C PRO A 72 -7.17 -10.37 11.06
N ASP A 73 -6.15 -11.19 11.39
CA ASP A 73 -5.71 -11.37 12.77
C ASP A 73 -4.96 -10.16 13.32
N VAL A 74 -4.22 -9.46 12.46
CA VAL A 74 -3.62 -8.15 12.82
C VAL A 74 -4.72 -7.14 13.17
N LEU A 75 -5.81 -7.08 12.39
CA LEU A 75 -6.93 -6.19 12.67
C LEU A 75 -7.68 -6.56 13.96
N ARG A 76 -7.93 -7.86 14.21
CA ARG A 76 -8.51 -8.34 15.47
C ARG A 76 -7.68 -7.95 16.69
N ALA A 77 -6.37 -8.17 16.59
CA ALA A 77 -5.46 -7.86 17.68
C ALA A 77 -5.28 -6.35 17.89
N ALA A 78 -5.30 -5.55 16.82
CA ALA A 78 -5.26 -4.09 16.91
C ALA A 78 -6.50 -3.53 17.63
N TYR A 79 -7.69 -4.07 17.33
CA TYR A 79 -8.93 -3.75 18.04
C TYR A 79 -8.82 -4.10 19.53
N GLY A 80 -8.39 -5.32 19.88
CA GLY A 80 -8.23 -5.74 21.27
C GLY A 80 -7.21 -4.87 22.02
N GLN A 81 -6.10 -4.49 21.36
CA GLN A 81 -5.11 -3.60 21.96
C GLN A 81 -5.70 -2.20 22.21
N PHE A 82 -6.48 -1.67 21.28
CA PHE A 82 -7.19 -0.40 21.45
C PHE A 82 -8.14 -0.46 22.63
N CYS A 83 -8.98 -1.48 22.71
CA CYS A 83 -9.89 -1.68 23.84
C CYS A 83 -9.14 -1.73 25.18
N SER A 84 -8.05 -2.49 25.23
CA SER A 84 -7.20 -2.60 26.44
C SER A 84 -6.58 -1.26 26.84
N ASN A 85 -6.09 -0.46 25.89
CA ASN A 85 -5.44 0.83 26.16
C ASN A 85 -6.40 1.85 26.78
N TYR A 86 -7.69 1.77 26.45
CA TYR A 86 -8.72 2.72 26.88
C TYR A 86 -9.73 2.14 27.88
N GLY A 87 -9.50 0.92 28.40
CA GLY A 87 -10.42 0.27 29.35
C GLY A 87 -11.79 -0.06 28.78
N ILE A 88 -11.88 -0.24 27.47
CA ILE A 88 -13.11 -0.60 26.74
C ILE A 88 -13.29 -2.12 26.79
N PRO A 89 -14.45 -2.66 27.19
CA PRO A 89 -14.72 -4.09 27.09
C PRO A 89 -14.71 -4.55 25.64
N GLU A 90 -13.92 -5.59 25.33
CA GLU A 90 -13.94 -6.15 23.98
C GLU A 90 -15.30 -6.73 23.60
N ASN A 91 -15.78 -6.39 22.42
CA ASN A 91 -16.97 -6.97 21.81
C ASN A 91 -16.54 -7.93 20.67
N ALA A 92 -16.93 -9.20 20.80
CA ALA A 92 -16.55 -10.24 19.84
C ALA A 92 -17.10 -9.98 18.42
N GLN A 93 -18.30 -9.39 18.30
CA GLN A 93 -18.89 -9.07 17.01
C GLN A 93 -18.15 -7.89 16.35
N GLU A 94 -17.87 -6.83 17.10
CA GLU A 94 -17.07 -5.71 16.61
C GLU A 94 -15.68 -6.17 16.16
N ARG A 95 -15.01 -7.01 16.95
CA ARG A 95 -13.71 -7.58 16.60
C ARG A 95 -13.73 -8.26 15.23
N GLU A 96 -14.79 -9.00 14.90
CA GLU A 96 -14.96 -9.61 13.57
C GLU A 96 -15.28 -8.58 12.48
N VAL A 97 -16.00 -7.49 12.80
CA VAL A 97 -16.21 -6.37 11.87
C VAL A 97 -14.89 -5.72 11.52
N TYR A 98 -14.00 -5.49 12.50
CA TYR A 98 -12.64 -4.97 12.22
C TYR A 98 -11.85 -5.93 11.33
N ALA A 99 -11.84 -7.22 11.66
CA ALA A 99 -11.11 -8.23 10.89
C ALA A 99 -11.49 -8.26 9.41
N ASN A 100 -12.78 -8.02 9.13
CA ASN A 100 -13.33 -8.07 7.77
C ASN A 100 -13.45 -6.67 7.12
N SER A 101 -12.93 -5.62 7.76
CA SER A 101 -13.16 -4.24 7.31
C SER A 101 -12.51 -3.90 5.96
N VAL A 102 -11.50 -4.65 5.52
CA VAL A 102 -10.82 -4.42 4.23
C VAL A 102 -11.79 -4.36 3.06
N MET A 103 -12.86 -5.16 3.11
CA MET A 103 -13.90 -5.12 2.07
C MET A 103 -14.65 -3.78 1.99
N LEU A 104 -14.58 -2.94 3.02
CA LEU A 104 -15.24 -1.64 3.08
C LEU A 104 -14.34 -0.49 2.61
N TRP A 105 -13.02 -0.69 2.59
CA TRP A 105 -12.06 0.37 2.27
C TRP A 105 -12.23 0.86 0.83
N PRO A 106 -12.45 2.17 0.60
CA PRO A 106 -12.67 2.71 -0.74
C PRO A 106 -11.37 2.83 -1.54
N THR A 107 -11.48 2.95 -2.85
CA THR A 107 -10.38 3.43 -3.69
C THR A 107 -10.24 4.94 -3.52
N PHE A 108 -9.02 5.49 -3.72
CA PHE A 108 -8.92 6.92 -4.01
C PHE A 108 -9.71 7.25 -5.29
N ALA A 109 -10.23 8.47 -5.38
CA ALA A 109 -11.13 8.88 -6.46
C ALA A 109 -10.48 8.78 -7.86
N ASP A 110 -9.16 9.01 -7.94
CA ASP A 110 -8.37 9.01 -9.17
C ASP A 110 -7.89 7.62 -9.61
N THR A 111 -7.87 6.65 -8.69
CA THR A 111 -7.15 5.38 -8.89
C THR A 111 -7.75 4.54 -10.01
N ARG A 112 -9.08 4.39 -10.05
CA ARG A 112 -9.71 3.51 -11.05
C ARG A 112 -9.43 3.95 -12.49
N ALA A 113 -9.52 5.26 -12.76
CA ALA A 113 -9.25 5.81 -14.09
C ALA A 113 -7.75 5.66 -14.46
N ALA A 114 -6.85 5.95 -13.52
CA ALA A 114 -5.43 5.77 -13.70
C ALA A 114 -5.05 4.31 -13.99
N MET A 115 -5.58 3.37 -13.20
CA MET A 115 -5.31 1.94 -13.39
C MET A 115 -5.91 1.41 -14.70
N ALA A 116 -7.10 1.88 -15.09
CA ALA A 116 -7.70 1.52 -16.38
C ALA A 116 -6.84 1.95 -17.58
N HIS A 117 -6.11 3.07 -17.47
CA HIS A 117 -5.13 3.48 -18.47
C HIS A 117 -3.87 2.61 -18.39
N LEU A 118 -3.25 2.49 -17.23
CA LEU A 118 -1.94 1.84 -17.09
C LEU A 118 -1.97 0.35 -17.47
N GLN A 119 -3.03 -0.39 -17.14
CA GLN A 119 -3.16 -1.81 -17.49
C GLN A 119 -3.27 -2.08 -19.02
N GLN A 120 -3.50 -1.07 -19.84
CA GLN A 120 -3.48 -1.21 -21.28
C GLN A 120 -2.06 -1.22 -21.88
N HIS A 121 -1.08 -0.76 -21.09
CA HIS A 121 0.29 -0.56 -21.55
C HIS A 121 1.31 -1.42 -20.78
N PHE A 122 0.96 -1.87 -19.58
CA PHE A 122 1.87 -2.58 -18.67
C PHE A 122 1.24 -3.86 -18.14
N LYS A 123 2.05 -4.85 -17.85
CA LYS A 123 1.70 -5.93 -16.95
C LYS A 123 1.60 -5.39 -15.53
N ILE A 124 0.57 -5.77 -14.80
CA ILE A 124 0.28 -5.23 -13.46
C ILE A 124 0.64 -6.24 -12.38
N GLY A 125 1.45 -5.81 -11.42
CA GLY A 125 1.74 -6.54 -10.19
C GLY A 125 1.17 -5.84 -8.97
N LEU A 126 0.63 -6.58 -8.02
CA LEU A 126 0.24 -6.07 -6.70
C LEU A 126 1.15 -6.68 -5.63
N LEU A 127 1.86 -5.84 -4.86
CA LEU A 127 2.74 -6.24 -3.77
C LEU A 127 2.20 -5.67 -2.46
N SER A 128 1.50 -6.48 -1.68
CA SER A 128 0.70 -5.94 -0.59
C SER A 128 0.89 -6.68 0.75
N ASN A 129 0.95 -5.89 1.81
CA ASN A 129 0.96 -6.33 3.20
C ASN A 129 -0.44 -6.80 3.65
N ILE A 130 -1.01 -7.78 2.95
CA ILE A 130 -2.38 -8.26 3.12
C ILE A 130 -2.47 -9.79 2.95
N ASP A 131 -3.61 -10.37 3.23
CA ASP A 131 -3.94 -11.78 2.96
C ASP A 131 -4.57 -11.96 1.56
N ASN A 132 -4.59 -13.24 1.12
CA ASN A 132 -5.06 -13.62 -0.21
C ASN A 132 -6.56 -13.44 -0.44
N THR A 133 -7.35 -13.41 0.61
CA THR A 133 -8.80 -13.19 0.51
C THR A 133 -9.11 -11.71 0.36
N SER A 134 -8.48 -10.88 1.21
CA SER A 134 -8.70 -9.44 1.23
C SER A 134 -8.27 -8.74 -0.06
N ILE A 135 -7.16 -9.17 -0.67
CA ILE A 135 -6.68 -8.56 -1.93
C ILE A 135 -7.68 -8.72 -3.08
N GLN A 136 -8.44 -9.82 -3.13
CA GLN A 136 -9.43 -10.06 -4.18
C GLN A 136 -10.60 -9.04 -4.13
N PHE A 137 -10.98 -8.58 -2.94
CA PHE A 137 -11.97 -7.50 -2.82
C PHE A 137 -11.43 -6.19 -3.40
N SER A 138 -10.16 -5.91 -3.15
CA SER A 138 -9.50 -4.70 -3.66
C SER A 138 -9.33 -4.74 -5.17
N GLU A 139 -8.92 -5.86 -5.78
CA GLU A 139 -8.87 -6.00 -7.24
C GLU A 139 -10.21 -5.71 -7.90
N ARG A 140 -11.31 -6.28 -7.36
CA ARG A 140 -12.66 -6.01 -7.87
C ARG A 140 -13.05 -4.53 -7.77
N LYS A 141 -12.72 -3.86 -6.66
CA LYS A 141 -12.97 -2.42 -6.49
C LYS A 141 -12.15 -1.57 -7.45
N LEU A 142 -10.91 -1.93 -7.68
CA LEU A 142 -10.01 -1.25 -8.61
C LEU A 142 -10.44 -1.45 -10.08
N GLY A 143 -11.21 -2.51 -10.36
CA GLY A 143 -11.63 -2.85 -11.73
C GLY A 143 -10.46 -3.37 -12.57
N ILE A 144 -9.48 -4.01 -11.94
CA ILE A 144 -8.31 -4.59 -12.61
C ILE A 144 -8.26 -6.09 -12.36
N LYS A 145 -7.48 -6.77 -13.21
CA LYS A 145 -7.00 -8.13 -12.98
C LYS A 145 -5.48 -8.07 -13.05
N ALA A 146 -4.81 -8.21 -11.93
CA ALA A 146 -3.36 -8.19 -11.88
C ALA A 146 -2.77 -9.45 -12.55
N ASP A 147 -1.65 -9.29 -13.24
CA ASP A 147 -0.88 -10.41 -13.82
C ASP A 147 -0.07 -11.15 -12.75
N VAL A 148 0.37 -10.43 -11.72
CA VAL A 148 1.12 -10.95 -10.57
C VAL A 148 0.53 -10.39 -9.28
N VAL A 149 0.25 -11.25 -8.31
CA VAL A 149 -0.21 -10.85 -6.97
C VAL A 149 0.69 -11.49 -5.93
N VAL A 150 1.35 -10.67 -5.12
CA VAL A 150 2.20 -11.12 -4.01
C VAL A 150 1.69 -10.50 -2.72
N THR A 151 1.24 -11.35 -1.80
CA THR A 151 0.71 -10.93 -0.50
C THR A 151 1.64 -11.32 0.64
N ALA A 152 1.46 -10.71 1.81
CA ALA A 152 2.17 -11.11 3.02
C ALA A 152 1.89 -12.58 3.40
N GLU A 153 0.70 -13.08 3.08
CA GLU A 153 0.34 -14.48 3.28
C GLU A 153 1.17 -15.42 2.39
N ASN A 154 1.39 -15.06 1.12
CA ASN A 154 2.20 -15.86 0.19
C ASN A 154 3.65 -15.97 0.66
N VAL A 155 4.26 -14.83 1.02
CA VAL A 155 5.68 -14.76 1.36
C VAL A 155 5.95 -14.92 2.86
N LYS A 156 4.91 -15.00 3.70
CA LYS A 156 4.98 -15.13 5.15
C LYS A 156 5.82 -14.04 5.83
N ALA A 157 5.81 -12.85 5.25
CA ALA A 157 6.53 -11.68 5.70
C ALA A 157 5.77 -10.40 5.35
N TYR A 158 6.04 -9.33 6.06
CA TYR A 158 5.49 -7.98 5.80
C TYR A 158 6.60 -7.07 5.29
N LYS A 159 6.32 -6.25 4.25
CA LYS A 159 7.20 -5.15 3.85
C LYS A 159 7.49 -4.26 5.08
N PRO A 160 8.71 -3.80 5.27
CA PRO A 160 9.80 -3.62 4.31
C PRO A 160 10.68 -4.86 4.04
N ASP A 161 10.32 -6.06 4.50
CA ASP A 161 11.03 -7.26 4.08
C ASP A 161 11.02 -7.40 2.55
N HIS A 162 12.15 -7.82 1.98
CA HIS A 162 12.32 -7.91 0.53
C HIS A 162 11.58 -9.08 -0.13
N ALA A 163 10.99 -9.99 0.65
CA ALA A 163 10.36 -11.21 0.14
C ALA A 163 9.28 -10.95 -0.92
N HIS A 164 8.48 -9.88 -0.76
CA HIS A 164 7.48 -9.49 -1.76
C HIS A 164 8.14 -9.15 -3.11
N PHE A 165 9.21 -8.39 -3.07
CA PHE A 165 9.91 -7.97 -4.28
C PHE A 165 10.58 -9.14 -4.98
N HIS A 166 11.25 -10.03 -4.25
CA HIS A 166 11.88 -11.23 -4.82
C HIS A 166 10.84 -12.14 -5.47
N ALA A 167 9.71 -12.42 -4.80
CA ALA A 167 8.63 -13.22 -5.37
C ALA A 167 8.02 -12.58 -6.63
N ALA A 168 7.92 -11.23 -6.66
CA ALA A 168 7.48 -10.52 -7.85
C ALA A 168 8.48 -10.63 -8.99
N PHE A 169 9.79 -10.50 -8.72
CA PHE A 169 10.82 -10.65 -9.75
C PHE A 169 10.80 -12.05 -10.38
N GLU A 170 10.66 -13.11 -9.57
CA GLU A 170 10.54 -14.49 -10.05
C GLU A 170 9.29 -14.65 -10.92
N SER A 171 8.15 -14.11 -10.47
CA SER A 171 6.88 -14.20 -11.20
C SER A 171 6.92 -13.47 -12.53
N PHE A 172 7.49 -12.27 -12.58
CA PHE A 172 7.66 -11.50 -13.82
C PHE A 172 8.71 -12.10 -14.74
N ALA A 173 9.79 -12.66 -14.21
CA ALA A 173 10.78 -13.40 -15.01
C ALA A 173 10.15 -14.61 -15.73
N ALA A 174 9.22 -15.30 -15.08
CA ALA A 174 8.45 -16.39 -15.72
C ALA A 174 7.54 -15.89 -16.85
N LEU A 175 7.19 -14.60 -16.87
CA LEU A 175 6.48 -13.94 -17.97
C LEU A 175 7.44 -13.31 -19.01
N GLY A 176 8.75 -13.51 -18.88
CA GLY A 176 9.76 -12.96 -19.78
C GLY A 176 10.15 -11.51 -19.48
N ILE A 177 9.76 -10.96 -18.34
CA ILE A 177 10.04 -9.57 -17.96
C ILE A 177 11.14 -9.56 -16.90
N PRO A 178 12.35 -9.07 -17.24
CA PRO A 178 13.45 -8.96 -16.28
C PRO A 178 13.24 -7.78 -15.32
N LYS A 179 13.92 -7.81 -14.18
CA LYS A 179 13.79 -6.81 -13.11
C LYS A 179 13.97 -5.37 -13.61
N GLU A 180 14.90 -5.15 -14.54
CA GLU A 180 15.21 -3.83 -15.10
C GLU A 180 14.07 -3.23 -15.92
N ARG A 181 13.09 -4.06 -16.30
CA ARG A 181 11.88 -3.67 -17.02
C ARG A 181 10.67 -3.53 -16.11
N ILE A 182 10.87 -3.54 -14.78
CA ILE A 182 9.83 -3.37 -13.75
C ILE A 182 10.01 -2.03 -13.06
N LEU A 183 8.93 -1.28 -12.88
CA LEU A 183 8.86 -0.05 -12.10
C LEU A 183 7.94 -0.27 -10.89
N HIS A 184 8.43 0.04 -9.69
CA HIS A 184 7.60 -0.05 -8.48
C HIS A 184 6.93 1.28 -8.15
N VAL A 185 5.66 1.24 -7.76
CA VAL A 185 4.84 2.41 -7.43
C VAL A 185 4.25 2.22 -6.03
N GLY A 186 4.57 3.11 -5.10
CA GLY A 186 4.08 3.00 -3.73
C GLY A 186 4.00 4.34 -2.99
N GLN A 187 3.18 4.37 -1.94
CA GLN A 187 3.02 5.54 -1.07
C GLN A 187 3.98 5.50 0.11
N SER A 188 4.30 4.32 0.62
CA SER A 188 5.11 4.20 1.83
C SER A 188 6.59 4.35 1.51
N LEU A 189 7.22 5.42 2.01
CA LEU A 189 8.66 5.60 1.89
C LEU A 189 9.42 4.43 2.53
N ARG A 190 8.97 3.97 3.69
CA ARG A 190 9.59 2.89 4.45
C ARG A 190 9.35 1.50 3.85
N ALA A 191 8.12 1.21 3.43
CA ALA A 191 7.75 -0.14 2.99
C ALA A 191 7.99 -0.38 1.49
N ASP A 192 8.06 0.68 0.68
CA ASP A 192 8.13 0.59 -0.78
C ASP A 192 9.41 1.23 -1.33
N VAL A 193 9.62 2.54 -1.10
CA VAL A 193 10.73 3.27 -1.72
C VAL A 193 12.09 2.81 -1.22
N ILE A 194 12.27 2.69 0.11
CA ILE A 194 13.56 2.24 0.68
C ILE A 194 13.91 0.81 0.22
N PRO A 195 13.02 -0.20 0.32
CA PRO A 195 13.31 -1.53 -0.22
C PRO A 195 13.60 -1.53 -1.73
N ALA A 196 12.84 -0.76 -2.53
CA ALA A 196 13.12 -0.62 -3.96
C ALA A 196 14.52 -0.08 -4.22
N ASN A 197 14.93 0.98 -3.50
CA ASN A 197 16.30 1.52 -3.59
C ASN A 197 17.38 0.50 -3.21
N GLN A 198 17.16 -0.25 -2.12
CA GLN A 198 18.11 -1.29 -1.67
C GLN A 198 18.27 -2.42 -2.69
N LEU A 199 17.21 -2.72 -3.44
CA LEU A 199 17.19 -3.73 -4.48
C LEU A 199 17.62 -3.19 -5.86
N GLY A 200 17.91 -1.90 -6.00
CA GLY A 200 18.21 -1.26 -7.27
C GLY A 200 17.04 -1.33 -8.27
N LEU A 201 15.81 -1.22 -7.74
CA LEU A 201 14.58 -1.21 -8.52
C LEU A 201 14.14 0.24 -8.74
N SER A 202 13.85 0.60 -9.98
CA SER A 202 13.26 1.90 -10.30
C SER A 202 11.92 2.07 -9.61
N ASN A 203 11.65 3.28 -9.08
CA ASN A 203 10.46 3.46 -8.26
C ASN A 203 9.84 4.86 -8.39
N VAL A 204 8.55 4.90 -8.13
CA VAL A 204 7.70 6.10 -8.09
C VAL A 204 7.06 6.21 -6.72
N TRP A 205 7.17 7.38 -6.13
CA TRP A 205 6.47 7.71 -4.89
C TRP A 205 5.16 8.44 -5.17
N ILE A 206 4.04 7.87 -4.74
CA ILE A 206 2.72 8.53 -4.76
C ILE A 206 2.45 9.10 -3.37
N LYS A 207 2.54 10.42 -3.22
CA LYS A 207 2.56 11.08 -1.90
C LYS A 207 1.23 11.04 -1.17
N ARG A 208 0.10 11.05 -1.91
CA ARG A 208 -1.27 11.07 -1.33
C ARG A 208 -1.46 12.18 -0.29
N PRO A 209 -1.47 13.46 -0.68
CA PRO A 209 -1.67 14.58 0.24
C PRO A 209 -2.91 14.39 1.13
N GLY A 210 -2.78 14.72 2.41
CA GLY A 210 -3.84 14.52 3.40
C GLY A 210 -3.86 13.12 4.04
N ARG A 211 -2.92 12.24 3.66
CA ARG A 211 -2.65 10.97 4.36
C ARG A 211 -1.32 11.06 5.09
N SER A 212 -1.29 10.58 6.33
CA SER A 212 -0.15 10.81 7.22
C SER A 212 0.75 9.59 7.39
N LEU A 213 0.21 8.37 7.25
CA LEU A 213 0.98 7.16 7.50
C LEU A 213 1.82 6.74 6.29
N GLY A 214 3.09 6.43 6.53
CA GLY A 214 4.03 5.97 5.50
C GLY A 214 4.80 7.09 4.77
N SER A 215 4.44 8.36 4.99
CA SER A 215 5.07 9.53 4.36
C SER A 215 5.58 10.56 5.36
N ARG A 216 5.77 10.17 6.62
CA ARG A 216 6.27 11.07 7.67
C ARG A 216 7.76 11.38 7.46
N PRO A 217 8.27 12.49 8.01
CA PRO A 217 9.69 12.84 7.92
C PRO A 217 10.63 11.73 8.37
N GLU A 218 10.27 10.99 9.44
CA GLU A 218 11.02 9.84 9.94
C GLU A 218 11.04 8.66 8.97
N ASP A 219 10.00 8.48 8.16
CA ASP A 219 9.92 7.45 7.11
C ASP A 219 10.75 7.83 5.88
N ALA A 220 11.08 9.11 5.71
CA ALA A 220 11.81 9.63 4.55
C ALA A 220 13.32 9.41 4.61
N VAL A 221 13.88 9.04 5.77
CA VAL A 221 15.32 8.89 5.95
C VAL A 221 15.86 7.77 5.06
N GLY A 222 16.65 8.14 4.06
CA GLY A 222 17.25 7.22 3.10
C GLY A 222 16.38 6.90 1.88
N ALA A 223 15.13 7.37 1.81
CA ALA A 223 14.28 7.18 0.63
C ALA A 223 14.71 8.11 -0.52
N LYS A 224 14.85 7.52 -1.72
CA LYS A 224 15.26 8.23 -2.94
C LYS A 224 14.35 7.81 -4.09
N PRO A 225 13.13 8.36 -4.19
CA PRO A 225 12.27 8.06 -5.33
C PRO A 225 12.85 8.63 -6.63
N ASP A 226 12.77 7.87 -7.73
CA ASP A 226 13.18 8.33 -9.05
C ASP A 226 12.21 9.36 -9.63
N LEU A 227 10.90 9.16 -9.36
CA LEU A 227 9.83 10.11 -9.65
C LEU A 227 8.89 10.24 -8.43
N SER A 228 8.20 11.37 -8.37
CA SER A 228 7.18 11.61 -7.34
C SER A 228 5.97 12.30 -7.95
N PHE A 229 4.79 11.85 -7.55
CA PHE A 229 3.50 12.44 -7.90
C PHE A 229 2.62 12.54 -6.66
N ASP A 230 1.69 13.46 -6.65
CA ASP A 230 0.72 13.55 -5.56
C ASP A 230 -0.39 12.50 -5.70
N THR A 231 -0.72 12.12 -6.94
CA THR A 231 -1.86 11.25 -7.27
C THR A 231 -1.47 10.20 -8.32
N MET A 232 -2.26 9.13 -8.41
CA MET A 232 -2.18 8.15 -9.51
C MET A 232 -2.57 8.76 -10.85
N GLN A 233 -3.47 9.76 -10.85
CA GLN A 233 -3.84 10.49 -12.06
C GLN A 233 -2.64 11.21 -12.66
N GLU A 234 -1.81 11.87 -11.86
CA GLU A 234 -0.59 12.53 -12.35
C GLU A 234 0.40 11.55 -12.96
N LEU A 235 0.58 10.37 -12.37
CA LEU A 235 1.39 9.30 -12.96
C LEU A 235 0.85 8.86 -14.32
N ALA A 236 -0.47 8.65 -14.43
CA ALA A 236 -1.11 8.26 -15.69
C ALA A 236 -0.96 9.35 -16.77
N LEU A 237 -1.16 10.61 -16.41
CA LEU A 237 -0.96 11.75 -17.33
C LEU A 237 0.51 11.88 -17.76
N TYR A 238 1.44 11.66 -16.85
CA TYR A 238 2.87 11.64 -17.17
C TYR A 238 3.21 10.55 -18.21
N HIS A 239 2.66 9.34 -18.05
CA HIS A 239 2.81 8.27 -19.04
C HIS A 239 2.19 8.63 -20.39
N GLN A 240 0.97 9.19 -20.40
CA GLN A 240 0.30 9.63 -21.64
C GLN A 240 1.14 10.66 -22.42
N ALA A 241 1.77 11.60 -21.70
CA ALA A 241 2.62 12.59 -22.32
C ALA A 241 3.88 11.96 -22.99
N HIS A 242 4.43 10.89 -22.43
CA HIS A 242 5.56 10.16 -23.04
C HIS A 242 5.13 9.36 -24.27
N LEU A 243 3.93 8.74 -24.25
CA LEU A 243 3.40 8.04 -25.41
C LEU A 243 3.18 8.98 -26.62
N ALA A 244 2.82 10.24 -26.37
CA ALA A 244 2.61 11.23 -27.43
C ALA A 244 3.92 11.73 -28.07
N LEU A 245 5.07 11.45 -27.46
CA LEU A 245 6.39 11.86 -27.92
C LEU A 245 7.18 10.72 -28.59
N ALA A 246 6.72 9.48 -28.46
CA ALA A 246 7.30 8.28 -29.03
C ALA A 246 6.67 7.95 -30.40
#